data_c476fe8bce667f90e2041c321d6fbdac
#
_entry.id   c476fe8bce667f90e2041c321d6fbdac
#
_cell.length_a   1.000
_cell.length_b   1.000
_cell.length_c   1.000
_cell.angle_alpha   90.00
_cell.angle_beta   90.00
_cell.angle_gamma   90.00
#
_symmetry.space_group_name_H-M   'P 1'
#
loop_
_entity.id
_entity.type
_entity.pdbx_description
1 polymer ?
#
loop_
_entity_poly.entity_id
_entity_poly.type
_entity_poly.pdbx_seq_one_letter_code
_entity_poly.pdbx_strand_id
1 'polypeptide(L)'
;MITPRFDELIHAPTRLSLVAFLAATGWADFGVLRDSVGLSDSALSKQLTTLADAGYVEIRKAFVGKRPRTSARLTADGRTAFDRHVLALQEIVAGAAGRWPRLAGHPSSRGAASGGEPAPGGVSP
;
A
#
# COMPACT_ATOMS: atom_id res chain seq x y z
N MET A 1 17.69 -10.06 -7.72
CA MET A 1 16.38 -10.71 -7.57
C MET A 1 15.87 -10.54 -6.15
N ILE A 2 14.60 -10.17 -6.02
CA ILE A 2 13.99 -9.94 -4.69
C ILE A 2 13.32 -11.20 -4.20
N THR A 3 13.63 -11.59 -2.96
CA THR A 3 13.01 -12.74 -2.30
C THR A 3 11.70 -12.29 -1.65
N PRO A 4 10.57 -12.98 -1.90
CA PRO A 4 9.33 -12.68 -1.21
C PRO A 4 9.48 -12.82 0.30
N ARG A 5 8.91 -11.87 1.04
CA ARG A 5 8.90 -11.93 2.50
C ARG A 5 7.69 -11.17 3.03
N PHE A 6 6.79 -11.90 3.68
CA PHE A 6 5.64 -11.31 4.34
C PHE A 6 6.11 -10.41 5.49
N ASP A 7 5.55 -9.22 5.59
CA ASP A 7 5.89 -8.25 6.62
C ASP A 7 4.64 -7.89 7.42
N GLU A 8 4.59 -8.38 8.65
CA GLU A 8 3.45 -8.17 9.53
C GLU A 8 3.20 -6.69 9.81
N LEU A 9 4.27 -5.91 9.95
CA LEU A 9 4.14 -4.48 10.24
C LEU A 9 3.48 -3.74 9.08
N ILE A 10 3.92 -4.02 7.87
CA ILE A 10 3.38 -3.39 6.66
C ILE A 10 1.97 -3.89 6.37
N HIS A 11 1.66 -5.13 6.74
CA HIS A 11 0.41 -5.78 6.34
C HIS A 11 -0.84 -5.13 6.93
N ALA A 12 -0.76 -4.47 8.06
CA ALA A 12 -1.92 -3.78 8.63
C ALA A 12 -2.50 -2.82 7.57
N PRO A 13 -3.83 -2.89 7.29
CA PRO A 13 -4.41 -2.19 6.13
C PRO A 13 -4.06 -0.72 6.04
N THR A 14 -4.09 -0.01 7.16
CA THR A 14 -3.76 1.41 7.18
C THR A 14 -2.30 1.64 6.81
N ARG A 15 -1.39 0.85 7.38
CA ARG A 15 0.04 0.99 7.08
C ARG A 15 0.35 0.54 5.66
N LEU A 16 -0.33 -0.49 5.17
CA LEU A 16 -0.16 -0.93 3.79
C LEU A 16 -0.55 0.18 2.81
N SER A 17 -1.67 0.84 3.06
CA SER A 17 -2.11 1.98 2.24
C SER A 17 -1.11 3.12 2.26
N LEU A 18 -0.58 3.45 3.45
CA LEU A 18 0.43 4.50 3.59
C LEU A 18 1.71 4.16 2.82
N VAL A 19 2.21 2.95 3.02
CA VAL A 19 3.46 2.52 2.39
C VAL A 19 3.29 2.47 0.87
N ALA A 20 2.15 1.98 0.38
CA ALA A 20 1.86 1.95 -1.05
C ALA A 20 1.83 3.36 -1.64
N PHE A 21 1.21 4.30 -0.95
CA PHE A 21 1.18 5.69 -1.39
C PHE A 21 2.59 6.27 -1.45
N LEU A 22 3.38 6.06 -0.39
CA LEU A 22 4.75 6.57 -0.33
C LEU A 22 5.67 5.89 -1.35
N ALA A 23 5.39 4.64 -1.71
CA ALA A 23 6.15 3.95 -2.74
C ALA A 23 5.94 4.60 -4.11
N ALA A 24 4.79 5.20 -4.34
CA ALA A 24 4.46 5.86 -5.61
C ALA A 24 4.89 7.32 -5.65
N THR A 25 5.30 7.89 -4.51
CA THR A 25 5.70 9.30 -4.40
C THR A 25 7.11 9.38 -3.85
N GLY A 26 7.69 10.57 -3.79
CA GLY A 26 8.88 10.82 -3.00
C GLY A 26 8.45 11.36 -1.65
N TRP A 27 8.96 12.54 -1.29
CA TRP A 27 8.49 13.24 -0.11
C TRP A 27 7.03 13.63 -0.29
N ALA A 28 6.20 13.27 0.67
CA ALA A 28 4.79 13.62 0.67
C ALA A 28 4.47 14.43 1.92
N ASP A 29 3.74 15.52 1.73
CA ASP A 29 3.31 16.36 2.84
C ASP A 29 2.32 15.61 3.74
N PHE A 30 2.39 15.90 5.04
CA PHE A 30 1.52 15.29 6.04
C PHE A 30 0.04 15.44 5.67
N GLY A 31 -0.39 16.65 5.26
CA GLY A 31 -1.78 16.89 4.88
C GLY A 31 -2.23 16.08 3.68
N VAL A 32 -1.35 15.94 2.69
CA VAL A 32 -1.64 15.13 1.51
C VAL A 32 -1.80 13.67 1.88
N LEU A 33 -0.90 13.15 2.72
CA LEU A 33 -0.99 11.77 3.21
C LEU A 33 -2.28 11.54 3.99
N ARG A 34 -2.57 12.45 4.93
CA ARG A 34 -3.76 12.36 5.77
C ARG A 34 -5.03 12.25 4.91
N ASP A 35 -5.16 13.15 3.95
CA ASP A 35 -6.35 13.21 3.12
C ASP A 35 -6.44 12.03 2.16
N SER A 36 -5.30 11.57 1.65
CA SER A 36 -5.25 10.44 0.70
C SER A 36 -5.65 9.12 1.36
N VAL A 37 -5.28 8.92 2.63
CA VAL A 37 -5.57 7.66 3.32
C VAL A 37 -6.76 7.78 4.26
N GLY A 38 -7.34 8.99 4.41
CA GLY A 38 -8.55 9.19 5.19
C GLY A 38 -8.35 9.05 6.70
N LEU A 39 -7.22 9.48 7.22
CA LEU A 39 -6.92 9.40 8.65
C LEU A 39 -7.06 10.76 9.34
N SER A 40 -7.20 10.72 10.66
CA SER A 40 -7.03 11.93 11.48
C SER A 40 -5.55 12.26 11.62
N ASP A 41 -5.25 13.48 12.06
CA ASP A 41 -3.87 13.91 12.29
C ASP A 41 -3.16 12.98 13.29
N SER A 42 -3.82 12.66 14.40
CA SER A 42 -3.22 11.82 15.43
C SER A 42 -3.03 10.38 14.95
N ALA A 43 -3.98 9.85 14.19
CA ALA A 43 -3.87 8.49 13.66
C ALA A 43 -2.72 8.40 12.66
N LEU A 44 -2.60 9.37 11.75
CA LEU A 44 -1.51 9.40 10.78
C LEU A 44 -0.17 9.52 11.49
N SER A 45 -0.07 10.44 12.46
CA SER A 45 1.16 10.65 13.21
C SER A 45 1.61 9.36 13.89
N LYS A 46 0.67 8.61 14.49
CA LYS A 46 0.96 7.35 15.15
C LYS A 46 1.47 6.30 14.16
N GLN A 47 0.83 6.19 13.01
CA GLN A 47 1.24 5.20 12.00
C GLN A 47 2.60 5.54 11.40
N LEU A 48 2.86 6.81 11.13
CA LEU A 48 4.16 7.24 10.62
C LEU A 48 5.27 6.98 11.63
N THR A 49 5.01 7.23 12.92
CA THR A 49 5.99 6.94 13.98
C THR A 49 6.30 5.46 14.05
N THR A 50 5.28 4.61 13.97
CA THR A 50 5.47 3.15 13.96
C THR A 50 6.37 2.72 12.80
N LEU A 51 6.11 3.25 11.61
CA LEU A 51 6.92 2.93 10.42
C LEU A 51 8.33 3.51 10.52
N ALA A 52 8.47 4.70 11.08
CA ALA A 52 9.78 5.33 11.25
C ALA A 52 10.63 4.55 12.26
N ASP A 53 10.02 4.09 13.35
CA ASP A 53 10.71 3.28 14.36
C ASP A 53 11.21 1.96 13.78
N ALA A 54 10.53 1.42 12.78
CA ALA A 54 10.96 0.21 12.08
C ALA A 54 12.03 0.50 11.01
N GLY A 55 12.34 1.77 10.76
CA GLY A 55 13.30 2.15 9.74
C GLY A 55 12.74 2.20 8.32
N TYR A 56 11.42 2.14 8.16
CA TYR A 56 10.78 2.07 6.85
C TYR A 56 10.39 3.44 6.29
N VAL A 57 10.27 4.42 7.14
CA VAL A 57 9.85 5.77 6.77
C VAL A 57 10.80 6.79 7.40
N GLU A 58 11.10 7.81 6.65
CA GLU A 58 11.84 8.98 7.14
C GLU A 58 10.86 10.14 7.25
N ILE A 59 10.88 10.82 8.40
CA ILE A 59 10.02 11.97 8.68
C ILE A 59 10.90 13.20 8.73
N ARG A 60 10.50 14.25 8.01
CA ARG A 60 11.22 15.50 8.00
C ARG A 60 10.28 16.62 8.45
N LYS A 61 10.75 17.41 9.40
CA LYS A 61 10.05 18.60 9.87
C LYS A 61 10.86 19.82 9.46
N ALA A 62 10.18 20.76 8.83
CA ALA A 62 10.80 21.98 8.33
C ALA A 62 9.82 23.13 8.46
N PHE A 63 10.26 24.32 8.14
CA PHE A 63 9.40 25.50 8.09
C PHE A 63 9.31 26.02 6.66
N VAL A 64 8.11 26.41 6.27
CA VAL A 64 7.89 27.17 5.05
C VAL A 64 7.39 28.53 5.51
N GLY A 65 8.31 29.49 5.52
CA GLY A 65 8.06 30.77 6.20
C GLY A 65 7.95 30.50 7.70
N LYS A 66 6.82 30.86 8.30
CA LYS A 66 6.56 30.67 9.72
C LYS A 66 5.74 29.41 9.99
N ARG A 67 5.37 28.65 8.95
CA ARG A 67 4.52 27.47 9.10
C ARG A 67 5.37 26.21 9.22
N PRO A 68 5.13 25.39 10.24
CA PRO A 68 5.77 24.08 10.29
C PRO A 68 5.19 23.19 9.19
N ARG A 69 6.05 22.39 8.57
CA ARG A 69 5.66 21.44 7.55
C ARG A 69 6.31 20.10 7.86
N THR A 70 5.49 19.08 7.95
CA THR A 70 5.95 17.70 8.12
C THR A 70 5.78 16.95 6.81
N SER A 71 6.82 16.23 6.42
CA SER A 71 6.81 15.41 5.21
C SER A 71 7.36 14.03 5.56
N ALA A 72 7.02 13.04 4.76
CA ALA A 72 7.50 11.68 4.95
C ALA A 72 7.81 11.04 3.61
N ARG A 73 8.73 10.08 3.63
CA ARG A 73 9.05 9.25 2.46
C ARG A 73 9.47 7.86 2.91
N LEU A 74 9.37 6.89 2.00
CA LEU A 74 9.96 5.58 2.24
C LEU A 74 11.47 5.68 2.23
N THR A 75 12.10 4.95 3.16
CA THR A 75 13.53 4.71 3.10
C THR A 75 13.81 3.60 2.07
N ALA A 76 15.08 3.37 1.76
CA ALA A 76 15.47 2.24 0.93
C ALA A 76 15.02 0.91 1.56
N ASP A 77 15.15 0.79 2.88
CA ASP A 77 14.70 -0.40 3.61
C ASP A 77 13.18 -0.56 3.54
N GLY A 78 12.44 0.55 3.65
CA GLY A 78 10.99 0.52 3.54
C GLY A 78 10.53 0.08 2.16
N ARG A 79 11.19 0.56 1.12
CA ARG A 79 10.88 0.15 -0.25
C ARG A 79 11.15 -1.33 -0.46
N THR A 80 12.30 -1.81 0.00
CA THR A 80 12.64 -3.23 -0.11
C THR A 80 11.62 -4.09 0.63
N ALA A 81 11.27 -3.70 1.86
CA ALA A 81 10.30 -4.44 2.65
C ALA A 81 8.93 -4.47 1.97
N PHE A 82 8.51 -3.35 1.39
CA PHE A 82 7.25 -3.28 0.67
C PHE A 82 7.25 -4.18 -0.56
N ASP A 83 8.30 -4.11 -1.37
CA ASP A 83 8.39 -4.93 -2.58
C ASP A 83 8.37 -6.42 -2.25
N ARG A 84 9.07 -6.84 -1.21
CA ARG A 84 9.08 -8.22 -0.74
C ARG A 84 7.71 -8.66 -0.24
N HIS A 85 7.03 -7.77 0.48
CA HIS A 85 5.70 -8.04 1.00
C HIS A 85 4.69 -8.23 -0.14
N VAL A 86 4.74 -7.36 -1.16
CA VAL A 86 3.88 -7.47 -2.34
C VAL A 86 4.09 -8.83 -3.03
N LEU A 87 5.34 -9.25 -3.19
CA LEU A 87 5.64 -10.56 -3.77
C LEU A 87 5.08 -11.70 -2.92
N ALA A 88 5.19 -11.59 -1.59
CA ALA A 88 4.63 -12.59 -0.68
C ALA A 88 3.11 -12.67 -0.81
N LEU A 89 2.43 -11.52 -0.91
CA LEU A 89 0.99 -11.49 -1.12
C LEU A 89 0.60 -12.15 -2.45
N GLN A 90 1.36 -11.87 -3.50
CA GLN A 90 1.11 -12.47 -4.81
C GLN A 90 1.25 -14.00 -4.76
N GLU A 91 2.23 -14.50 -4.02
CA GLU A 91 2.40 -15.95 -3.83
C GLU A 91 1.24 -16.57 -3.06
N ILE A 92 0.76 -15.89 -2.02
CA ILE A 92 -0.39 -16.36 -1.25
C ILE A 92 -1.62 -16.44 -2.15
N VAL A 93 -1.87 -15.40 -2.94
CA VAL A 93 -3.01 -15.36 -3.85
C VAL A 93 -2.88 -16.45 -4.92
N ALA A 94 -1.70 -16.63 -5.49
CA ALA A 94 -1.45 -17.67 -6.49
C ALA A 94 -1.63 -19.06 -5.90
N GLY A 95 -1.17 -19.27 -4.66
CA GLY A 95 -1.37 -20.55 -3.96
C GLY A 95 -2.83 -20.82 -3.70
N ALA A 96 -3.60 -19.82 -3.29
CA ALA A 96 -5.03 -19.96 -3.08
C ALA A 96 -5.75 -20.29 -4.40
N ALA A 97 -5.41 -19.58 -5.48
CA ALA A 97 -5.99 -19.83 -6.80
C ALA A 97 -5.69 -21.25 -7.28
N GLY A 98 -4.47 -21.74 -7.02
CA GLY A 98 -4.11 -23.11 -7.37
C GLY A 98 -4.86 -24.16 -6.58
N ARG A 99 -5.15 -23.88 -5.30
CA ARG A 99 -5.91 -24.79 -4.44
C ARG A 99 -7.40 -24.78 -4.71
N TRP A 100 -7.92 -23.68 -5.23
CA TRP A 100 -9.33 -23.52 -5.52
C TRP A 100 -9.54 -23.18 -6.99
N PRO A 101 -9.53 -24.19 -7.86
CA PRO A 101 -9.61 -23.99 -9.31
C PRO A 101 -10.79 -23.13 -9.77
N ARG A 102 -11.90 -23.17 -9.03
CA ARG A 102 -13.06 -22.36 -9.38
C ARG A 102 -12.78 -20.86 -9.30
N LEU A 103 -11.90 -20.46 -8.39
CA LEU A 103 -11.48 -19.07 -8.30
C LEU A 103 -10.57 -18.72 -9.47
N ALA A 104 -9.65 -19.62 -9.79
CA ALA A 104 -8.72 -19.41 -10.91
C ALA A 104 -9.46 -19.40 -12.25
N GLY A 105 -10.50 -20.20 -12.38
CA GLY A 105 -11.27 -20.29 -13.62
C GLY A 105 -12.21 -19.13 -13.84
N HIS A 106 -12.29 -18.22 -12.94
CA HIS A 106 -13.12 -17.04 -13.11
C HIS A 106 -12.43 -16.09 -14.08
N PRO A 107 -13.05 -15.83 -15.16
CA PRO A 107 -12.39 -15.22 -16.31
C PRO A 107 -11.65 -13.94 -16.05
N SER A 108 -11.82 -14.49 -16.07
CA SER A 108 -10.94 -13.96 -16.23
C SER A 108 -10.33 -13.64 -16.67
N SER A 109 -10.78 -13.64 -16.42
CA SER A 109 -10.06 -13.37 -16.86
C SER A 109 -9.83 -12.96 -17.59
N ARG A 110 -10.45 -12.73 -17.76
CA ARG A 110 -10.17 -12.20 -18.50
C ARG A 110 -10.12 -11.55 -18.69
N GLY A 111 -10.94 -11.88 -18.41
CA GLY A 111 -10.77 -11.08 -18.46
C GLY A 111 -11.21 -10.80 -18.69
N ALA A 112 -11.97 -10.94 -18.69
CA ALA A 112 -12.12 -10.35 -18.78
C ALA A 112 -12.63 -10.02 -19.00
N ALA A 113 -13.23 -10.04 -18.97
CA ALA A 113 -13.47 -9.37 -19.07
C ALA A 113 -14.02 -9.13 -19.32
N SER A 114 -14.61 -9.21 -19.34
CA SER A 114 -14.93 -8.69 -19.50
C SER A 114 -15.52 -8.56 -19.59
N GLY A 115 -16.22 -8.70 -19.54
CA GLY A 115 -16.58 -8.17 -19.38
C GLY A 115 -17.24 -8.17 -19.41
N GLY A 116 -17.90 -8.24 -19.42
CA GLY A 116 -18.22 -7.71 -19.25
C GLY A 116 -18.95 -7.73 -19.25
N GLU A 117 -19.47 -7.77 -19.10
CA GLU A 117 -19.85 -7.29 -19.06
C GLU A 117 -20.29 -7.11 -18.66
N PRO A 118 -20.78 -7.25 -18.60
CA PRO A 118 -21.08 -6.70 -18.23
C PRO A 118 -21.70 -6.64 -17.90
N ALA A 119 -22.27 -6.69 -17.60
CA ALA A 119 -22.37 -6.14 -17.22
C ALA A 119 -22.95 -5.98 -16.92
N PRO A 120 -23.42 -6.08 -16.79
CA PRO A 120 -23.61 -5.56 -16.45
C PRO A 120 -23.80 -5.34 -15.90
N GLY A 121 -24.26 -5.37 -15.68
CA GLY A 121 -23.96 -4.74 -15.04
C GLY A 121 -23.81 -4.73 -14.59
N GLY A 122 -24.27 -4.92 -14.62
CA GLY A 122 -23.73 -4.44 -14.15
C GLY A 122 -23.53 -4.50 -13.81
N VAL A 123 -24.00 -4.56 -13.80
CA VAL A 123 -23.47 -4.13 -13.62
C VAL A 123 -23.11 -4.11 -13.24
N SER A 124 -23.49 -4.29 -13.17
CA SER A 124 -22.80 -3.96 -13.06
C SER A 124 -22.45 -3.84 -12.67
N PRO A 125 -22.90 -3.91 -12.66
CA PRO A 125 -22.37 -3.56 -12.53
C PRO A 125 -22.12 -3.42 -12.22
#